data_79b756a3f4da5fcf5210b69652b11326
#
_entry.id   79b756a3f4da5fcf5210b69652b11326
#
_cell.length_a   1.000
_cell.length_b   1.000
_cell.length_c   1.000
_cell.angle_alpha   90.00
_cell.angle_beta   90.00
_cell.angle_gamma   90.00
#
_symmetry.space_group_name_H-M   'P 1'
#
loop_
_entity.id
_entity.type
_entity.pdbx_description
1 polymer ?
#
loop_
_entity_poly.entity_id
_entity_poly.type
_entity_poly.pdbx_seq_one_letter_code
_entity_poly.pdbx_strand_id
1 'polypeptide(L)'
;MTITGNFIGGKTVISSSNETMPVYDPATGKAVREVTVSTAQEVSEAIQIARDAFDSWSRTTPLRRARVLFNFKMLLEQHVEELAGIIVSEHGKVWSDALGELTRGMEVVEFACGIPHLIKGEYSSDVGTGVDSYSLMQPLGVVAGITPFNFPAMVPMWMFPLALACGNSFVLKPPALAPTAAVRLAELLKEAGLPDGVFNVVHCSNEDAEQLYTDPRIAAVSFVGSSGVAEYIYKTASAHGKRVQAFGAAKNHAIVMPDADLDATVNAIMGGAFGSAGERCMALPVVVAVGDETADKLIARLKPLVEALKVGPGCMRGQEENEMGPVVSDTHQKKVLGYIDKGESEGAKLVVDGRKLRVPGYDAGYYIGGTLFDHVTPEMTIWREEIFGPVLGIVRAADYDSALELVNSHEFGNGSAVFTSNGHTAREFVHDVQAGMVGVNVPVPVPMAFHSFGGWKRSVFGALNVHGPDGVRFYTRMKTATVRWPAGQQTVSEFSMPTLG
;
A
#
# COMPACT_ATOMS: atom_id res chain seq x y z
N MET A 1 7.11 8.96 -28.82
CA MET A 1 6.31 8.59 -27.65
C MET A 1 6.15 9.80 -26.76
N THR A 2 5.07 9.84 -25.98
CA THR A 2 4.89 10.90 -24.96
C THR A 2 5.80 10.61 -23.78
N ILE A 3 6.48 11.61 -23.23
CA ILE A 3 7.32 11.48 -22.05
C ILE A 3 6.54 11.94 -20.82
N THR A 4 6.41 11.07 -19.82
CA THR A 4 5.91 11.40 -18.49
C THR A 4 7.03 12.12 -17.72
N GLY A 5 6.82 13.40 -17.41
CA GLY A 5 7.77 14.23 -16.66
C GLY A 5 7.61 14.10 -15.15
N ASN A 6 8.52 14.72 -14.42
CA ASN A 6 8.33 15.02 -13.02
C ASN A 6 7.24 16.07 -12.82
N PHE A 7 6.68 16.15 -11.61
CA PHE A 7 5.85 17.29 -11.22
C PHE A 7 6.53 17.99 -10.04
N ILE A 8 7.18 19.12 -10.31
CA ILE A 8 8.01 19.84 -9.32
C ILE A 8 7.60 21.30 -9.30
N GLY A 9 7.39 21.86 -8.10
CA GLY A 9 7.03 23.28 -7.96
C GLY A 9 5.75 23.66 -8.69
N GLY A 10 4.79 22.73 -8.79
CA GLY A 10 3.51 22.97 -9.47
C GLY A 10 3.58 22.89 -11.00
N LYS A 11 4.62 22.32 -11.58
CA LYS A 11 4.83 22.23 -13.03
C LYS A 11 5.31 20.84 -13.43
N THR A 12 4.86 20.37 -14.61
CA THR A 12 5.44 19.20 -15.26
C THR A 12 6.79 19.56 -15.87
N VAL A 13 7.84 18.82 -15.52
CA VAL A 13 9.23 19.10 -15.90
C VAL A 13 9.89 17.83 -16.44
N ILE A 14 10.49 17.91 -17.62
CA ILE A 14 11.35 16.85 -18.15
C ILE A 14 12.76 17.05 -17.57
N SER A 15 13.41 15.94 -17.17
CA SER A 15 14.77 16.01 -16.64
C SER A 15 15.79 16.55 -17.64
N SER A 16 16.76 17.27 -17.13
CA SER A 16 17.92 17.76 -17.89
C SER A 16 18.91 16.63 -18.28
N SER A 17 18.78 15.45 -17.68
CA SER A 17 19.60 14.28 -18.02
C SER A 17 19.37 13.79 -19.45
N ASN A 18 18.19 14.06 -20.03
CA ASN A 18 17.68 13.46 -21.25
C ASN A 18 17.57 11.92 -21.21
N GLU A 19 17.71 11.30 -20.03
CA GLU A 19 17.50 9.88 -19.83
C GLU A 19 16.03 9.58 -19.63
N THR A 20 15.56 8.49 -20.29
CA THR A 20 14.20 8.01 -20.15
C THR A 20 14.15 6.50 -19.94
N MET A 21 13.09 6.01 -19.34
CA MET A 21 12.79 4.58 -19.25
C MET A 21 11.47 4.30 -19.99
N PRO A 22 11.37 3.21 -20.77
CA PRO A 22 10.13 2.85 -21.44
C PRO A 22 9.08 2.35 -20.42
N VAL A 23 7.85 2.75 -20.63
CA VAL A 23 6.67 2.27 -19.92
C VAL A 23 5.87 1.41 -20.88
N TYR A 24 5.67 0.16 -20.48
CA TYR A 24 5.03 -0.84 -21.33
C TYR A 24 3.55 -0.98 -20.97
N ASP A 25 2.72 -1.27 -21.96
CA ASP A 25 1.41 -1.85 -21.76
C ASP A 25 1.59 -3.37 -21.58
N PRO A 26 1.34 -3.92 -20.40
CA PRO A 26 1.52 -5.35 -20.13
C PRO A 26 0.63 -6.26 -20.99
N ALA A 27 -0.52 -5.76 -21.45
CA ALA A 27 -1.44 -6.53 -22.28
C ALA A 27 -0.87 -6.78 -23.69
N THR A 28 -0.09 -5.84 -24.22
CA THR A 28 0.46 -5.91 -25.59
C THR A 28 1.97 -6.12 -25.63
N GLY A 29 2.66 -5.94 -24.49
CA GLY A 29 4.13 -5.97 -24.45
C GLY A 29 4.80 -4.82 -25.19
N LYS A 30 4.06 -3.80 -25.60
CA LYS A 30 4.57 -2.64 -26.34
C LYS A 30 4.80 -1.43 -25.43
N ALA A 31 5.87 -0.70 -25.67
CA ALA A 31 6.07 0.59 -25.02
C ALA A 31 4.99 1.59 -25.47
N VAL A 32 4.28 2.18 -24.52
CA VAL A 32 3.19 3.15 -24.77
C VAL A 32 3.62 4.57 -24.50
N ARG A 33 4.63 4.76 -23.63
CA ARG A 33 5.25 6.04 -23.30
C ARG A 33 6.65 5.84 -22.74
N GLU A 34 7.27 6.93 -22.36
CA GLU A 34 8.53 6.94 -21.64
C GLU A 34 8.35 7.75 -20.34
N VAL A 35 9.18 7.51 -19.35
CA VAL A 35 9.25 8.32 -18.13
C VAL A 35 10.65 8.90 -18.01
N THR A 36 10.73 10.19 -17.65
CA THR A 36 12.00 10.88 -17.44
C THR A 36 12.75 10.30 -16.24
N VAL A 37 14.09 10.35 -16.25
CA VAL A 37 14.94 9.95 -15.10
C VAL A 37 15.68 11.19 -14.59
N SER A 38 15.36 11.61 -13.38
CA SER A 38 15.98 12.77 -12.74
C SER A 38 17.40 12.48 -12.32
N THR A 39 18.22 13.54 -12.39
CA THR A 39 19.54 13.55 -11.77
C THR A 39 19.45 13.69 -10.24
N ALA A 40 20.52 13.33 -9.53
CA ALA A 40 20.63 13.54 -8.08
C ALA A 40 20.40 15.01 -7.68
N GLN A 41 20.83 15.96 -8.51
CA GLN A 41 20.61 17.38 -8.27
C GLN A 41 19.12 17.75 -8.34
N GLU A 42 18.39 17.26 -9.34
CA GLU A 42 16.95 17.53 -9.49
C GLU A 42 16.12 16.94 -8.35
N VAL A 43 16.51 15.76 -7.83
CA VAL A 43 15.92 15.21 -6.61
C VAL A 43 16.16 16.13 -5.42
N SER A 44 17.39 16.62 -5.24
CA SER A 44 17.74 17.57 -4.18
C SER A 44 16.99 18.91 -4.30
N GLU A 45 16.79 19.39 -5.53
CA GLU A 45 16.01 20.61 -5.80
C GLU A 45 14.52 20.42 -5.49
N ALA A 46 13.93 19.27 -5.82
CA ALA A 46 12.56 18.95 -5.45
C ALA A 46 12.36 18.91 -3.92
N ILE A 47 13.34 18.35 -3.18
CA ILE A 47 13.34 18.38 -1.72
C ILE A 47 13.44 19.82 -1.20
N GLN A 48 14.28 20.68 -1.82
CA GLN A 48 14.39 22.09 -1.43
C GLN A 48 13.09 22.85 -1.67
N ILE A 49 12.47 22.68 -2.84
CA ILE A 49 11.17 23.29 -3.17
C ILE A 49 10.08 22.87 -2.16
N ALA A 50 10.06 21.58 -1.79
CA ALA A 50 9.14 21.10 -0.75
C ALA A 50 9.42 21.73 0.62
N ARG A 51 10.71 21.94 0.95
CA ARG A 51 11.13 22.62 2.21
C ARG A 51 10.69 24.08 2.25
N ASP A 52 10.85 24.79 1.14
CA ASP A 52 10.48 26.21 1.05
C ASP A 52 8.94 26.39 1.12
N ALA A 53 8.19 25.51 0.48
CA ALA A 53 6.72 25.50 0.52
C ALA A 53 6.16 25.14 1.90
N PHE A 54 6.87 24.34 2.69
CA PHE A 54 6.43 23.86 4.01
C PHE A 54 6.11 25.00 4.97
N ASP A 55 6.91 26.06 5.03
CA ASP A 55 6.75 27.11 6.04
C ASP A 55 5.40 27.83 5.94
N SER A 56 4.94 28.10 4.72
CA SER A 56 3.62 28.70 4.48
C SER A 56 2.48 27.70 4.68
N TRP A 57 2.64 26.47 4.16
CA TRP A 57 1.61 25.44 4.24
C TRP A 57 1.36 24.98 5.68
N SER A 58 2.39 24.80 6.48
CA SER A 58 2.29 24.41 7.90
C SER A 58 1.50 25.40 8.74
N ARG A 59 1.52 26.69 8.37
CA ARG A 59 0.76 27.78 9.02
C ARG A 59 -0.65 27.96 8.47
N THR A 60 -0.96 27.31 7.34
CA THR A 60 -2.32 27.29 6.81
C THR A 60 -3.24 26.55 7.78
N THR A 61 -4.39 27.15 8.11
CA THR A 61 -5.30 26.55 9.08
C THR A 61 -5.79 25.16 8.67
N PRO A 62 -6.00 24.23 9.61
CA PRO A 62 -6.45 22.87 9.29
C PRO A 62 -7.70 22.83 8.39
N LEU A 63 -8.66 23.71 8.62
CA LEU A 63 -9.86 23.79 7.80
C LEU A 63 -9.58 24.21 6.35
N ARG A 64 -8.64 25.14 6.12
CA ARG A 64 -8.26 25.54 4.76
C ARG A 64 -7.54 24.39 4.04
N ARG A 65 -6.67 23.65 4.73
CA ARG A 65 -6.03 22.44 4.16
C ARG A 65 -7.07 21.38 3.80
N ALA A 66 -8.05 21.14 4.68
CA ALA A 66 -9.14 20.20 4.40
C ALA A 66 -9.97 20.60 3.18
N ARG A 67 -10.22 21.90 2.95
CA ARG A 67 -10.95 22.37 1.75
C ARG A 67 -10.23 22.02 0.45
N VAL A 68 -8.90 22.08 0.41
CA VAL A 68 -8.13 21.62 -0.76
C VAL A 68 -8.37 20.13 -0.99
N LEU A 69 -8.41 19.32 0.05
CA LEU A 69 -8.66 17.88 -0.07
C LEU A 69 -10.11 17.56 -0.47
N PHE A 70 -11.10 18.34 -0.02
CA PHE A 70 -12.48 18.22 -0.52
C PHE A 70 -12.57 18.51 -2.01
N ASN A 71 -11.91 19.58 -2.49
CA ASN A 71 -11.83 19.88 -3.90
C ASN A 71 -11.12 18.78 -4.68
N PHE A 72 -10.02 18.24 -4.13
CA PHE A 72 -9.27 17.15 -4.74
C PHE A 72 -10.13 15.88 -4.86
N LYS A 73 -10.88 15.52 -3.81
CA LYS A 73 -11.82 14.39 -3.87
C LYS A 73 -12.85 14.57 -5.00
N MET A 74 -13.43 15.75 -5.12
CA MET A 74 -14.39 16.05 -6.20
C MET A 74 -13.75 15.90 -7.59
N LEU A 75 -12.52 16.38 -7.77
CA LEU A 75 -11.78 16.22 -9.02
C LEU A 75 -11.45 14.75 -9.32
N LEU A 76 -11.09 13.97 -8.31
CA LEU A 76 -10.86 12.52 -8.48
C LEU A 76 -12.12 11.82 -8.99
N GLU A 77 -13.30 12.15 -8.45
CA GLU A 77 -14.58 11.59 -8.91
C GLU A 77 -14.89 11.97 -10.36
N GLN A 78 -14.58 13.20 -10.76
CA GLN A 78 -14.76 13.68 -12.15
C GLN A 78 -13.79 13.00 -13.12
N HIS A 79 -12.59 12.67 -12.69
CA HIS A 79 -11.52 12.10 -13.51
C HIS A 79 -11.28 10.60 -13.27
N VAL A 80 -12.21 9.91 -12.61
CA VAL A 80 -12.03 8.49 -12.23
C VAL A 80 -11.81 7.58 -13.45
N GLU A 81 -12.53 7.82 -14.55
CA GLU A 81 -12.39 7.02 -15.78
C GLU A 81 -11.06 7.30 -16.50
N GLU A 82 -10.59 8.55 -16.53
CA GLU A 82 -9.27 8.92 -17.05
C GLU A 82 -8.17 8.20 -16.28
N LEU A 83 -8.22 8.27 -14.94
CA LEU A 83 -7.24 7.63 -14.07
C LEU A 83 -7.28 6.09 -14.19
N ALA A 84 -8.48 5.50 -14.28
CA ALA A 84 -8.62 4.05 -14.50
C ALA A 84 -8.01 3.62 -15.84
N GLY A 85 -8.21 4.38 -16.90
CA GLY A 85 -7.59 4.13 -18.22
C GLY A 85 -6.06 4.17 -18.17
N ILE A 86 -5.49 5.12 -17.43
CA ILE A 86 -4.03 5.20 -17.21
C ILE A 86 -3.54 3.95 -16.48
N ILE A 87 -4.21 3.54 -15.40
CA ILE A 87 -3.84 2.36 -14.61
C ILE A 87 -3.92 1.09 -15.46
N VAL A 88 -5.01 0.88 -16.19
CA VAL A 88 -5.16 -0.29 -17.09
C VAL A 88 -4.03 -0.34 -18.12
N SER A 89 -3.70 0.79 -18.72
CA SER A 89 -2.65 0.88 -19.76
C SER A 89 -1.24 0.59 -19.24
N GLU A 90 -0.92 0.96 -18.00
CA GLU A 90 0.44 0.84 -17.46
C GLU A 90 0.64 -0.36 -16.54
N HIS A 91 -0.43 -0.82 -15.89
CA HIS A 91 -0.39 -1.98 -14.99
C HIS A 91 -0.93 -3.27 -15.64
N GLY A 92 -1.91 -3.16 -16.54
CA GLY A 92 -2.56 -4.31 -17.16
C GLY A 92 -3.74 -4.90 -16.39
N LYS A 93 -4.04 -4.44 -15.15
CA LYS A 93 -5.21 -4.93 -14.39
C LYS A 93 -6.51 -4.63 -15.14
N VAL A 94 -7.55 -5.41 -14.85
CA VAL A 94 -8.87 -5.23 -15.45
C VAL A 94 -9.52 -3.93 -14.97
N TRP A 95 -10.49 -3.43 -15.73
CA TRP A 95 -11.12 -2.13 -15.50
C TRP A 95 -11.78 -2.00 -14.12
N SER A 96 -12.51 -3.04 -13.70
CA SER A 96 -13.13 -3.08 -12.37
C SER A 96 -12.12 -3.00 -11.22
N ASP A 97 -10.95 -3.65 -11.38
CA ASP A 97 -9.85 -3.56 -10.40
C ASP A 97 -9.25 -2.15 -10.35
N ALA A 98 -9.12 -1.48 -11.50
CA ALA A 98 -8.63 -0.10 -11.55
C ALA A 98 -9.61 0.88 -10.89
N LEU A 99 -10.91 0.71 -11.11
CA LEU A 99 -11.94 1.49 -10.40
C LEU A 99 -11.96 1.21 -8.91
N GLY A 100 -11.82 -0.08 -8.52
CA GLY A 100 -11.74 -0.49 -7.12
C GLY A 100 -10.53 0.13 -6.41
N GLU A 101 -9.38 0.17 -7.05
CA GLU A 101 -8.19 0.85 -6.56
C GLU A 101 -8.46 2.34 -6.28
N LEU A 102 -9.03 3.04 -7.26
CA LEU A 102 -9.33 4.46 -7.14
C LEU A 102 -10.35 4.73 -6.03
N THR A 103 -11.39 3.92 -5.93
CA THR A 103 -12.41 4.01 -4.86
C THR A 103 -11.75 3.90 -3.49
N ARG A 104 -10.89 2.90 -3.28
CA ARG A 104 -10.18 2.70 -2.00
C ARG A 104 -9.20 3.83 -1.70
N GLY A 105 -8.55 4.40 -2.72
CA GLY A 105 -7.71 5.59 -2.56
C GLY A 105 -8.52 6.83 -2.19
N MET A 106 -9.66 7.07 -2.84
CA MET A 106 -10.58 8.18 -2.54
C MET A 106 -11.15 8.12 -1.13
N GLU A 107 -11.43 6.93 -0.58
CA GLU A 107 -11.85 6.77 0.83
C GLU A 107 -10.81 7.31 1.81
N VAL A 108 -9.50 7.16 1.51
CA VAL A 108 -8.44 7.73 2.34
C VAL A 108 -8.36 9.25 2.20
N VAL A 109 -8.57 9.79 1.00
CA VAL A 109 -8.70 11.25 0.79
C VAL A 109 -9.88 11.80 1.60
N GLU A 110 -11.02 11.10 1.59
CA GLU A 110 -12.21 11.46 2.37
C GLU A 110 -11.93 11.45 3.87
N PHE A 111 -11.26 10.40 4.38
CA PHE A 111 -10.80 10.36 5.76
C PHE A 111 -9.88 11.57 6.08
N ALA A 112 -8.97 11.92 5.17
CA ALA A 112 -8.06 13.05 5.36
C ALA A 112 -8.79 14.40 5.43
N CYS A 113 -9.94 14.56 4.79
CA CYS A 113 -10.79 15.74 4.94
C CYS A 113 -11.27 15.94 6.38
N GLY A 114 -11.41 14.86 7.18
CA GLY A 114 -11.80 14.88 8.58
C GLY A 114 -10.65 15.13 9.56
N ILE A 115 -9.40 15.20 9.12
CA ILE A 115 -8.22 15.36 9.99
C ILE A 115 -8.29 16.57 10.94
N PRO A 116 -8.91 17.72 10.62
CA PRO A 116 -9.09 18.79 11.60
C PRO A 116 -9.71 18.34 12.93
N HIS A 117 -10.51 17.28 12.93
CA HIS A 117 -11.10 16.71 14.17
C HIS A 117 -10.11 15.80 14.92
N LEU A 118 -9.11 15.26 14.25
CA LEU A 118 -8.16 14.28 14.79
C LEU A 118 -6.85 14.89 15.31
N ILE A 119 -6.50 16.09 14.84
CA ILE A 119 -5.27 16.81 15.28
C ILE A 119 -5.52 17.75 16.42
N LYS A 120 -6.67 17.66 17.09
CA LYS A 120 -6.93 18.39 18.33
C LYS A 120 -6.02 17.88 19.43
N GLY A 121 -5.49 18.81 20.24
CA GLY A 121 -4.75 18.46 21.45
C GLY A 121 -5.66 18.30 22.66
N GLU A 122 -5.04 17.92 23.77
CA GLU A 122 -5.67 17.83 25.09
C GLU A 122 -5.39 19.09 25.89
N TYR A 123 -6.30 19.46 26.80
CA TYR A 123 -6.15 20.58 27.69
C TYR A 123 -6.52 20.19 29.13
N SER A 124 -5.66 20.55 30.06
CA SER A 124 -5.90 20.40 31.52
C SER A 124 -5.70 21.74 32.20
N SER A 125 -6.75 22.23 32.87
CA SER A 125 -6.67 23.43 33.71
C SER A 125 -6.15 23.07 35.09
N ASP A 126 -5.49 24.04 35.73
CA ASP A 126 -5.05 23.98 37.11
C ASP A 126 -4.28 22.70 37.49
N VAL A 127 -3.33 22.28 36.62
CA VAL A 127 -2.40 21.19 36.93
C VAL A 127 -1.42 21.54 38.06
N GLY A 128 -1.39 22.77 38.47
CA GLY A 128 -0.74 23.39 39.63
C GLY A 128 -1.40 24.73 39.87
N THR A 129 -1.12 25.40 40.98
CA THR A 129 -1.76 26.68 41.33
C THR A 129 -1.52 27.73 40.23
N GLY A 130 -2.57 28.09 39.47
CA GLY A 130 -2.53 29.03 38.36
C GLY A 130 -1.70 28.52 37.14
N VAL A 131 -1.57 27.22 36.98
CA VAL A 131 -0.80 26.60 35.87
C VAL A 131 -1.68 25.66 35.08
N ASP A 132 -1.76 25.88 33.77
CA ASP A 132 -2.44 25.02 32.83
C ASP A 132 -1.46 24.22 32.00
N SER A 133 -1.87 23.08 31.46
CA SER A 133 -1.10 22.31 30.51
C SER A 133 -1.97 21.90 29.32
N TYR A 134 -1.41 22.00 28.10
CA TYR A 134 -2.08 21.56 26.91
C TYR A 134 -1.11 21.00 25.85
N SER A 135 -1.62 20.16 24.98
CA SER A 135 -0.87 19.58 23.86
C SER A 135 -1.29 20.18 22.53
N LEU A 136 -0.33 20.21 21.60
CA LEU A 136 -0.50 20.66 20.21
C LEU A 136 0.06 19.59 19.28
N MET A 137 -0.73 19.20 18.26
CA MET A 137 -0.26 18.33 17.19
C MET A 137 0.28 19.21 16.06
N GLN A 138 1.56 19.07 15.74
CA GLN A 138 2.25 19.88 14.73
C GLN A 138 2.81 18.99 13.60
N PRO A 139 2.91 19.50 12.34
CA PRO A 139 3.54 18.78 11.25
C PRO A 139 5.02 18.50 11.50
N LEU A 140 5.55 17.50 10.82
CA LEU A 140 6.95 17.10 10.92
C LEU A 140 7.89 18.00 10.10
N GLY A 141 7.48 18.30 8.86
CA GLY A 141 8.32 18.98 7.87
C GLY A 141 8.06 18.47 6.47
N VAL A 142 9.14 18.28 5.70
CA VAL A 142 9.08 17.57 4.42
C VAL A 142 9.00 16.07 4.68
N VAL A 143 8.11 15.39 3.99
CA VAL A 143 7.93 13.93 4.08
C VAL A 143 8.13 13.31 2.72
N ALA A 144 8.79 12.16 2.66
CA ALA A 144 8.96 11.39 1.42
C ALA A 144 8.06 10.16 1.39
N GLY A 145 7.59 9.81 0.19
CA GLY A 145 6.87 8.58 -0.10
C GLY A 145 7.52 7.84 -1.27
N ILE A 146 7.69 6.52 -1.13
CA ILE A 146 8.17 5.64 -2.19
C ILE A 146 7.15 4.52 -2.35
N THR A 147 6.58 4.36 -3.56
CA THR A 147 5.42 3.49 -3.77
C THR A 147 5.65 2.41 -4.82
N PRO A 148 4.97 1.25 -4.71
CA PRO A 148 5.09 0.14 -5.62
C PRO A 148 4.20 0.32 -6.87
N PHE A 149 4.37 -0.58 -7.83
CA PHE A 149 3.68 -0.53 -9.12
C PHE A 149 2.24 -1.05 -9.09
N ASN A 150 1.93 -1.93 -8.14
CA ASN A 150 0.66 -2.71 -8.17
C ASN A 150 -0.60 -1.91 -7.84
N PHE A 151 -0.43 -0.77 -7.18
CA PHE A 151 -1.48 0.21 -6.91
C PHE A 151 -0.93 1.64 -7.09
N PRO A 152 -0.73 2.07 -8.36
CA PRO A 152 -0.01 3.31 -8.67
C PRO A 152 -0.75 4.59 -8.27
N ALA A 153 -2.05 4.50 -7.97
CA ALA A 153 -2.86 5.60 -7.45
C ALA A 153 -3.21 5.41 -5.96
N MET A 154 -3.68 4.21 -5.56
CA MET A 154 -4.16 3.96 -4.20
C MET A 154 -3.06 4.11 -3.16
N VAL A 155 -1.89 3.49 -3.36
CA VAL A 155 -0.82 3.53 -2.35
C VAL A 155 -0.25 4.93 -2.14
N PRO A 156 0.00 5.76 -3.17
CA PRO A 156 0.27 7.18 -2.94
C PRO A 156 -0.81 7.89 -2.13
N MET A 157 -2.10 7.62 -2.41
CA MET A 157 -3.22 8.21 -1.67
C MET A 157 -3.34 7.71 -0.22
N TRP A 158 -2.67 6.63 0.17
CA TRP A 158 -2.54 6.26 1.58
C TRP A 158 -1.61 7.20 2.36
N MET A 159 -0.71 7.88 1.67
CA MET A 159 0.40 8.66 2.25
C MET A 159 0.14 10.17 2.19
N PHE A 160 0.16 10.73 0.98
CA PHE A 160 0.21 12.19 0.82
C PHE A 160 -1.05 12.92 1.32
N PRO A 161 -2.29 12.41 1.22
CA PRO A 161 -3.44 13.19 1.69
C PRO A 161 -3.39 13.44 3.19
N LEU A 162 -2.98 12.43 3.98
CA LEU A 162 -2.83 12.58 5.42
C LEU A 162 -1.68 13.53 5.77
N ALA A 163 -0.54 13.38 5.08
CA ALA A 163 0.61 14.27 5.28
C ALA A 163 0.25 15.74 5.01
N LEU A 164 -0.44 16.01 3.88
CA LEU A 164 -0.87 17.35 3.49
C LEU A 164 -1.91 17.92 4.47
N ALA A 165 -2.91 17.13 4.87
CA ALA A 165 -3.91 17.54 5.86
C ALA A 165 -3.29 17.89 7.22
N CYS A 166 -2.26 17.13 7.63
CA CYS A 166 -1.50 17.40 8.84
C CYS A 166 -0.58 18.64 8.71
N GLY A 167 -0.37 19.18 7.50
CA GLY A 167 0.40 20.40 7.25
C GLY A 167 1.86 20.17 6.83
N ASN A 168 2.20 18.95 6.41
CA ASN A 168 3.49 18.63 5.84
C ASN A 168 3.54 18.95 4.34
N SER A 169 4.72 19.18 3.77
CA SER A 169 4.97 19.07 2.35
C SER A 169 5.44 17.64 2.00
N PHE A 170 5.35 17.25 0.74
CA PHE A 170 5.52 15.87 0.32
C PHE A 170 6.33 15.75 -0.97
N VAL A 171 7.26 14.80 -1.01
CA VAL A 171 7.98 14.37 -2.21
C VAL A 171 7.67 12.90 -2.47
N LEU A 172 7.06 12.59 -3.59
CA LEU A 172 6.67 11.23 -3.99
C LEU A 172 7.61 10.70 -5.06
N LYS A 173 8.15 9.50 -4.86
CA LYS A 173 8.77 8.67 -5.90
C LYS A 173 7.83 7.53 -6.27
N PRO A 174 7.09 7.64 -7.37
CA PRO A 174 6.25 6.56 -7.85
C PRO A 174 7.08 5.46 -8.55
N PRO A 175 6.48 4.31 -8.87
CA PRO A 175 7.14 3.26 -9.63
C PRO A 175 7.40 3.69 -11.07
N ALA A 176 8.55 3.28 -11.64
CA ALA A 176 8.86 3.54 -13.04
C ALA A 176 7.98 2.74 -14.02
N LEU A 177 7.41 1.62 -13.58
CA LEU A 177 6.55 0.76 -14.40
C LEU A 177 5.15 1.36 -14.63
N ALA A 178 4.65 2.20 -13.70
CA ALA A 178 3.32 2.83 -13.78
C ALA A 178 3.39 4.26 -13.21
N PRO A 179 4.09 5.19 -13.88
CA PRO A 179 4.40 6.52 -13.34
C PRO A 179 3.28 7.55 -13.49
N THR A 180 2.43 7.42 -14.53
CA THR A 180 1.60 8.51 -15.00
C THR A 180 0.45 8.84 -14.05
N ALA A 181 -0.14 7.86 -13.39
CA ALA A 181 -1.20 8.09 -12.42
C ALA A 181 -0.77 9.05 -11.31
N ALA A 182 0.44 8.92 -10.78
CA ALA A 182 0.98 9.78 -9.72
C ALA A 182 1.16 11.24 -10.19
N VAL A 183 1.61 11.45 -11.42
CA VAL A 183 1.72 12.79 -12.01
C VAL A 183 0.35 13.42 -12.20
N ARG A 184 -0.62 12.65 -12.69
CA ARG A 184 -2.00 13.15 -12.86
C ARG A 184 -2.64 13.51 -11.52
N LEU A 185 -2.41 12.72 -10.47
CA LEU A 185 -2.83 13.08 -9.11
C LEU A 185 -2.23 14.41 -8.64
N ALA A 186 -0.96 14.69 -8.98
CA ALA A 186 -0.30 15.95 -8.64
C ALA A 186 -0.92 17.15 -9.38
N GLU A 187 -1.26 16.99 -10.65
CA GLU A 187 -1.96 18.00 -11.43
C GLU A 187 -3.34 18.31 -10.84
N LEU A 188 -4.11 17.28 -10.49
CA LEU A 188 -5.42 17.44 -9.85
C LEU A 188 -5.32 18.09 -8.46
N LEU A 189 -4.28 17.81 -7.68
CA LEU A 189 -4.02 18.51 -6.42
C LEU A 189 -3.78 20.02 -6.64
N LYS A 190 -3.02 20.39 -7.66
CA LYS A 190 -2.81 21.79 -8.02
C LYS A 190 -4.13 22.45 -8.43
N GLU A 191 -4.92 21.79 -9.25
CA GLU A 191 -6.26 22.26 -9.67
C GLU A 191 -7.20 22.42 -8.47
N ALA A 192 -7.09 21.53 -7.45
CA ALA A 192 -7.82 21.63 -6.20
C ALA A 192 -7.42 22.83 -5.32
N GLY A 193 -6.36 23.55 -5.70
CA GLY A 193 -5.86 24.73 -5.00
C GLY A 193 -4.71 24.45 -4.01
N LEU A 194 -4.01 23.33 -4.14
CA LEU A 194 -2.79 23.09 -3.37
C LEU A 194 -1.69 24.06 -3.86
N PRO A 195 -1.01 24.80 -2.94
CA PRO A 195 0.08 25.70 -3.35
C PRO A 195 1.23 24.95 -4.01
N ASP A 196 1.87 25.61 -4.99
CA ASP A 196 3.02 25.08 -5.71
C ASP A 196 4.14 24.69 -4.74
N GLY A 197 4.77 23.53 -4.99
CA GLY A 197 5.86 23.00 -4.17
C GLY A 197 5.43 22.19 -2.93
N VAL A 198 4.19 22.27 -2.48
CA VAL A 198 3.73 21.49 -1.32
C VAL A 198 3.67 19.99 -1.64
N PHE A 199 3.35 19.60 -2.87
CA PHE A 199 3.42 18.25 -3.37
C PHE A 199 4.27 18.18 -4.62
N ASN A 200 5.24 17.26 -4.64
CA ASN A 200 6.16 17.06 -5.75
C ASN A 200 6.26 15.58 -6.09
N VAL A 201 6.41 15.26 -7.38
CA VAL A 201 6.63 13.91 -7.90
C VAL A 201 7.96 13.88 -8.65
N VAL A 202 8.85 12.97 -8.26
CA VAL A 202 10.16 12.78 -8.90
C VAL A 202 10.33 11.35 -9.38
N HIS A 203 10.76 11.19 -10.62
CA HIS A 203 11.14 9.91 -11.20
C HIS A 203 12.66 9.84 -11.22
N CYS A 204 13.26 8.95 -10.46
CA CYS A 204 14.71 8.83 -10.37
C CYS A 204 15.13 7.37 -10.23
N SER A 205 16.45 7.14 -10.38
CA SER A 205 17.05 5.84 -10.10
C SER A 205 16.85 5.41 -8.65
N ASN A 206 17.12 4.14 -8.33
CA ASN A 206 17.10 3.70 -6.93
C ASN A 206 18.26 4.29 -6.12
N GLU A 207 19.39 4.58 -6.77
CA GLU A 207 20.54 5.23 -6.16
C GLU A 207 20.22 6.67 -5.76
N ASP A 208 19.65 7.46 -6.69
CA ASP A 208 19.28 8.86 -6.40
C ASP A 208 18.11 8.96 -5.41
N ALA A 209 17.24 7.95 -5.36
CA ALA A 209 16.17 7.85 -4.37
C ALA A 209 16.69 7.75 -2.93
N GLU A 210 17.95 7.40 -2.71
CA GLU A 210 18.57 7.37 -1.38
C GLU A 210 18.47 8.72 -0.67
N GLN A 211 18.50 9.82 -1.40
CA GLN A 211 18.29 11.15 -0.84
C GLN A 211 16.95 11.31 -0.13
N LEU A 212 15.89 10.59 -0.56
CA LEU A 212 14.57 10.69 0.07
C LEU A 212 14.54 10.13 1.51
N TYR A 213 15.55 9.33 1.88
CA TYR A 213 15.63 8.76 3.22
C TYR A 213 16.95 9.03 3.95
N THR A 214 17.86 9.82 3.35
CA THR A 214 19.11 10.26 4.00
C THR A 214 19.21 11.77 4.16
N ASP A 215 18.63 12.58 3.24
CA ASP A 215 18.75 14.04 3.24
C ASP A 215 18.20 14.67 4.54
N PRO A 216 18.94 15.53 5.24
CA PRO A 216 18.53 16.10 6.52
C PRO A 216 17.27 16.98 6.46
N ARG A 217 16.87 17.44 5.29
CA ARG A 217 15.63 18.22 5.09
C ARG A 217 14.37 17.35 5.17
N ILE A 218 14.49 16.03 4.95
CA ILE A 218 13.38 15.06 5.07
C ILE A 218 13.21 14.66 6.53
N ALA A 219 11.99 14.80 7.05
CA ALA A 219 11.66 14.48 8.45
C ALA A 219 11.10 13.03 8.62
N ALA A 220 10.43 12.50 7.61
CA ALA A 220 9.83 11.17 7.66
C ALA A 220 9.77 10.51 6.29
N VAL A 221 9.76 9.18 6.28
CA VAL A 221 9.67 8.37 5.06
C VAL A 221 8.56 7.33 5.22
N SER A 222 7.70 7.23 4.22
CA SER A 222 6.72 6.16 4.06
C SER A 222 7.09 5.33 2.83
N PHE A 223 7.19 4.02 2.98
CA PHE A 223 7.62 3.10 1.93
C PHE A 223 6.68 1.90 1.85
N VAL A 224 6.40 1.46 0.63
CA VAL A 224 5.77 0.16 0.36
C VAL A 224 6.52 -0.52 -0.77
N GLY A 225 6.94 -1.79 -0.56
CA GLY A 225 7.66 -2.58 -1.55
C GLY A 225 8.13 -3.94 -1.00
N SER A 226 9.24 -4.48 -1.49
CA SER A 226 9.77 -5.76 -1.02
C SER A 226 10.37 -5.65 0.39
N SER A 227 10.33 -6.73 1.19
CA SER A 227 10.84 -6.73 2.57
C SER A 227 12.31 -6.39 2.69
N GLY A 228 13.15 -6.84 1.76
CA GLY A 228 14.58 -6.49 1.79
C GLY A 228 14.82 -4.99 1.63
N VAL A 229 14.08 -4.34 0.73
CA VAL A 229 14.17 -2.88 0.54
C VAL A 229 13.51 -2.13 1.71
N ALA A 230 12.36 -2.61 2.22
CA ALA A 230 11.70 -2.03 3.38
C ALA A 230 12.61 -2.01 4.62
N GLU A 231 13.29 -3.13 4.89
CA GLU A 231 14.25 -3.27 5.98
C GLU A 231 15.47 -2.36 5.80
N TYR A 232 15.99 -2.27 4.57
CA TYR A 232 17.12 -1.39 4.24
C TYR A 232 16.76 0.09 4.46
N ILE A 233 15.61 0.53 3.93
CA ILE A 233 15.13 1.91 4.10
C ILE A 233 14.86 2.21 5.58
N TYR A 234 14.25 1.28 6.32
CA TYR A 234 14.00 1.45 7.75
C TYR A 234 15.32 1.67 8.51
N LYS A 235 16.31 0.80 8.30
CA LYS A 235 17.62 0.91 8.96
C LYS A 235 18.33 2.21 8.60
N THR A 236 18.40 2.53 7.30
CA THR A 236 19.12 3.69 6.79
C THR A 236 18.47 4.99 7.24
N ALA A 237 17.18 5.16 7.04
CA ALA A 237 16.45 6.37 7.41
C ALA A 237 16.45 6.59 8.94
N SER A 238 16.29 5.52 9.73
CA SER A 238 16.36 5.60 11.21
C SER A 238 17.74 6.03 11.69
N ALA A 239 18.82 5.53 11.05
CA ALA A 239 20.19 5.98 11.33
C ALA A 239 20.42 7.47 11.04
N HIS A 240 19.63 8.05 10.12
CA HIS A 240 19.62 9.49 9.81
C HIS A 240 18.57 10.27 10.61
N GLY A 241 18.03 9.70 11.70
CA GLY A 241 17.12 10.36 12.62
C GLY A 241 15.70 10.62 12.06
N LYS A 242 15.30 9.92 11.01
CA LYS A 242 13.97 10.08 10.39
C LYS A 242 12.94 9.17 11.02
N ARG A 243 11.68 9.62 11.02
CA ARG A 243 10.56 8.75 11.30
C ARG A 243 10.29 7.88 10.08
N VAL A 244 10.05 6.58 10.29
CA VAL A 244 9.88 5.61 9.20
C VAL A 244 8.66 4.73 9.44
N GLN A 245 7.90 4.51 8.37
CA GLN A 245 6.97 3.39 8.23
C GLN A 245 7.28 2.72 6.90
N ALA A 246 7.70 1.47 6.93
CA ALA A 246 8.10 0.74 5.73
C ALA A 246 7.39 -0.61 5.68
N PHE A 247 6.56 -0.79 4.66
CA PHE A 247 5.76 -2.00 4.44
C PHE A 247 6.49 -2.88 3.44
N GLY A 248 6.71 -4.12 3.86
CA GLY A 248 7.40 -5.14 3.09
C GLY A 248 6.45 -6.14 2.43
N ALA A 249 7.01 -7.29 2.08
CA ALA A 249 6.32 -8.42 1.48
C ALA A 249 5.29 -9.06 2.41
N ALA A 250 4.44 -9.87 1.82
CA ALA A 250 3.42 -10.63 2.50
C ALA A 250 3.38 -12.08 1.99
N LYS A 251 2.89 -12.97 2.82
CA LYS A 251 2.46 -14.33 2.45
C LYS A 251 1.18 -14.62 3.23
N ASN A 252 0.07 -14.10 2.72
CA ASN A 252 -1.20 -14.20 3.44
C ASN A 252 -1.74 -15.63 3.36
N HIS A 253 -2.28 -16.11 4.45
CA HIS A 253 -2.83 -17.45 4.58
C HIS A 253 -4.31 -17.39 4.93
N ALA A 254 -5.09 -18.32 4.39
CA ALA A 254 -6.44 -18.56 4.90
C ALA A 254 -6.56 -19.99 5.42
N ILE A 255 -7.11 -20.14 6.62
CA ILE A 255 -7.51 -21.44 7.15
C ILE A 255 -8.95 -21.74 6.70
N VAL A 256 -9.18 -22.91 6.11
CA VAL A 256 -10.52 -23.38 5.75
C VAL A 256 -10.90 -24.54 6.66
N MET A 257 -11.89 -24.30 7.51
CA MET A 257 -12.40 -25.30 8.44
C MET A 257 -13.38 -26.25 7.76
N PRO A 258 -13.59 -27.50 8.29
CA PRO A 258 -14.53 -28.45 7.72
C PRO A 258 -16.00 -27.99 7.68
N ASP A 259 -16.35 -27.03 8.55
CA ASP A 259 -17.68 -26.44 8.69
C ASP A 259 -17.87 -25.16 7.85
N ALA A 260 -16.87 -24.78 7.06
CA ALA A 260 -16.96 -23.61 6.20
C ALA A 260 -18.04 -23.80 5.10
N ASP A 261 -18.72 -22.70 4.74
CA ASP A 261 -19.51 -22.65 3.51
C ASP A 261 -18.57 -22.72 2.31
N LEU A 262 -18.41 -23.91 1.73
CA LEU A 262 -17.44 -24.14 0.67
C LEU A 262 -17.73 -23.36 -0.62
N ASP A 263 -18.98 -23.09 -0.96
CA ASP A 263 -19.31 -22.37 -2.20
C ASP A 263 -18.97 -20.88 -2.06
N ALA A 264 -19.31 -20.26 -0.93
CA ALA A 264 -18.89 -18.91 -0.61
C ALA A 264 -17.36 -18.81 -0.46
N THR A 265 -16.73 -19.79 0.19
CA THR A 265 -15.27 -19.84 0.41
C THR A 265 -14.51 -19.93 -0.92
N VAL A 266 -14.93 -20.79 -1.84
CA VAL A 266 -14.30 -20.94 -3.16
C VAL A 266 -14.37 -19.65 -3.96
N ASN A 267 -15.54 -19.01 -4.03
CA ASN A 267 -15.67 -17.71 -4.71
C ASN A 267 -14.76 -16.64 -4.10
N ALA A 268 -14.67 -16.61 -2.77
CA ALA A 268 -13.79 -15.69 -2.04
C ALA A 268 -12.30 -15.96 -2.35
N ILE A 269 -11.88 -17.23 -2.37
CA ILE A 269 -10.51 -17.63 -2.70
C ILE A 269 -10.16 -17.25 -4.15
N MET A 270 -11.06 -17.49 -5.12
CA MET A 270 -10.84 -17.11 -6.52
C MET A 270 -10.49 -15.62 -6.66
N GLY A 271 -11.34 -14.74 -6.10
CA GLY A 271 -11.10 -13.30 -6.10
C GLY A 271 -9.84 -12.88 -5.32
N GLY A 272 -9.58 -13.55 -4.18
CA GLY A 272 -8.42 -13.26 -3.33
C GLY A 272 -7.08 -13.71 -3.92
N ALA A 273 -7.05 -14.84 -4.63
CA ALA A 273 -5.83 -15.41 -5.19
C ALA A 273 -5.49 -14.86 -6.58
N PHE A 274 -6.50 -14.66 -7.44
CA PHE A 274 -6.28 -14.37 -8.86
C PHE A 274 -6.62 -12.93 -9.25
N GLY A 275 -7.35 -12.18 -8.45
CA GLY A 275 -7.61 -10.76 -8.69
C GLY A 275 -6.32 -9.98 -8.91
N SER A 276 -6.29 -9.11 -9.94
CA SER A 276 -5.09 -8.37 -10.37
C SER A 276 -3.88 -9.28 -10.63
N ALA A 277 -4.11 -10.45 -11.22
CA ALA A 277 -3.09 -11.47 -11.48
C ALA A 277 -2.27 -11.86 -10.22
N GLY A 278 -2.87 -11.78 -9.03
CA GLY A 278 -2.18 -12.05 -7.76
C GLY A 278 -1.18 -10.98 -7.33
N GLU A 279 -1.09 -9.85 -8.02
CA GLU A 279 -0.16 -8.74 -7.74
C GLU A 279 -0.72 -7.77 -6.69
N ARG A 280 -1.26 -8.32 -5.60
CA ARG A 280 -1.75 -7.55 -4.45
C ARG A 280 -0.97 -7.91 -3.19
N CYS A 281 -0.61 -6.92 -2.39
CA CYS A 281 0.00 -7.14 -1.07
C CYS A 281 -0.91 -7.96 -0.13
N MET A 282 -2.21 -7.92 -0.37
CA MET A 282 -3.23 -8.68 0.36
C MET A 282 -3.78 -9.89 -0.43
N ALA A 283 -3.17 -10.26 -1.57
CA ALA A 283 -3.53 -11.49 -2.27
C ALA A 283 -3.46 -12.70 -1.33
N LEU A 284 -4.24 -13.72 -1.63
CA LEU A 284 -4.30 -14.97 -0.88
C LEU A 284 -3.57 -16.09 -1.64
N PRO A 285 -2.23 -16.22 -1.52
CA PRO A 285 -1.47 -17.23 -2.26
C PRO A 285 -1.47 -18.61 -1.61
N VAL A 286 -1.97 -18.74 -0.36
CA VAL A 286 -1.93 -20.00 0.40
C VAL A 286 -3.24 -20.22 1.14
N VAL A 287 -3.78 -21.43 1.00
CA VAL A 287 -4.92 -21.93 1.79
C VAL A 287 -4.46 -23.14 2.60
N VAL A 288 -4.70 -23.11 3.91
CA VAL A 288 -4.49 -24.23 4.82
C VAL A 288 -5.84 -24.89 5.07
N ALA A 289 -6.09 -26.05 4.46
CA ALA A 289 -7.31 -26.80 4.62
C ALA A 289 -7.21 -27.76 5.81
N VAL A 290 -8.16 -27.69 6.73
CA VAL A 290 -8.22 -28.56 7.90
C VAL A 290 -8.93 -29.86 7.56
N GLY A 291 -8.16 -30.97 7.56
CA GLY A 291 -8.59 -32.31 7.18
C GLY A 291 -8.50 -32.54 5.66
N ASP A 292 -8.10 -33.79 5.30
CA ASP A 292 -7.95 -34.18 3.89
C ASP A 292 -9.25 -34.08 3.09
N GLU A 293 -10.38 -34.41 3.70
CA GLU A 293 -11.69 -34.32 3.06
C GLU A 293 -12.04 -32.86 2.69
N THR A 294 -11.69 -31.90 3.55
CA THR A 294 -11.88 -30.47 3.28
C THR A 294 -11.02 -30.04 2.10
N ALA A 295 -9.75 -30.43 2.08
CA ALA A 295 -8.83 -30.14 0.99
C ALA A 295 -9.31 -30.72 -0.34
N ASP A 296 -9.74 -31.99 -0.37
CA ASP A 296 -10.22 -32.66 -1.57
C ASP A 296 -11.49 -32.00 -2.11
N LYS A 297 -12.44 -31.65 -1.24
CA LYS A 297 -13.69 -30.94 -1.62
C LYS A 297 -13.39 -29.52 -2.15
N LEU A 298 -12.43 -28.84 -1.55
CA LEU A 298 -12.00 -27.50 -1.96
C LEU A 298 -11.34 -27.54 -3.34
N ILE A 299 -10.39 -28.44 -3.55
CA ILE A 299 -9.68 -28.63 -4.83
C ILE A 299 -10.66 -29.03 -5.94
N ALA A 300 -11.58 -29.94 -5.67
CA ALA A 300 -12.59 -30.37 -6.63
C ALA A 300 -13.46 -29.22 -7.15
N ARG A 301 -13.70 -28.17 -6.32
CA ARG A 301 -14.45 -26.97 -6.72
C ARG A 301 -13.57 -25.90 -7.35
N LEU A 302 -12.36 -25.68 -6.83
CA LEU A 302 -11.42 -24.67 -7.34
C LEU A 302 -10.91 -25.02 -8.73
N LYS A 303 -10.55 -26.29 -8.97
CA LYS A 303 -9.94 -26.71 -10.23
C LYS A 303 -10.70 -26.25 -11.48
N PRO A 304 -12.01 -26.56 -11.65
CA PRO A 304 -12.74 -26.14 -12.85
C PRO A 304 -12.84 -24.61 -12.98
N LEU A 305 -12.90 -23.86 -11.87
CA LEU A 305 -12.97 -22.40 -11.91
C LEU A 305 -11.63 -21.79 -12.32
N VAL A 306 -10.51 -22.32 -11.82
CA VAL A 306 -9.16 -21.88 -12.22
C VAL A 306 -8.89 -22.20 -13.67
N GLU A 307 -9.32 -23.38 -14.17
CA GLU A 307 -9.21 -23.76 -15.59
C GLU A 307 -10.07 -22.87 -16.51
N ALA A 308 -11.24 -22.41 -16.01
CA ALA A 308 -12.17 -21.58 -16.78
C ALA A 308 -11.94 -20.07 -16.64
N LEU A 309 -10.93 -19.66 -15.87
CA LEU A 309 -10.65 -18.24 -15.60
C LEU A 309 -10.45 -17.45 -16.90
N LYS A 310 -11.26 -16.41 -17.10
CA LYS A 310 -11.18 -15.54 -18.29
C LYS A 310 -9.99 -14.58 -18.15
N VAL A 311 -8.89 -14.92 -18.83
CA VAL A 311 -7.67 -14.12 -18.82
C VAL A 311 -7.51 -13.36 -20.13
N GLY A 312 -7.27 -12.06 -20.05
CA GLY A 312 -7.09 -11.22 -21.24
C GLY A 312 -6.79 -9.77 -20.88
N PRO A 313 -6.77 -8.86 -21.87
CA PRO A 313 -6.50 -7.43 -21.62
C PRO A 313 -7.55 -6.82 -20.70
N GLY A 314 -7.14 -5.84 -19.91
CA GLY A 314 -8.06 -4.96 -19.19
C GLY A 314 -8.90 -4.18 -20.21
N CYS A 315 -10.22 -4.32 -20.18
CA CYS A 315 -11.11 -3.67 -21.13
C CYS A 315 -11.44 -2.24 -20.67
N MET A 316 -11.77 -1.39 -21.66
CA MET A 316 -12.36 -0.07 -21.38
C MET A 316 -13.84 -0.24 -20.97
N ARG A 317 -14.39 0.77 -20.31
CA ARG A 317 -15.80 0.80 -19.90
C ARG A 317 -16.74 0.38 -21.04
N GLY A 318 -17.68 -0.50 -20.72
CA GLY A 318 -18.72 -0.95 -21.66
C GLY A 318 -18.32 -2.09 -22.60
N GLN A 319 -17.10 -2.60 -22.46
CA GLN A 319 -16.66 -3.83 -23.14
C GLN A 319 -16.82 -5.05 -22.22
N GLU A 320 -16.87 -6.25 -22.80
CA GLU A 320 -16.84 -7.48 -21.99
C GLU A 320 -15.53 -7.58 -21.24
N GLU A 321 -15.60 -7.72 -19.92
CA GLU A 321 -14.44 -7.69 -19.05
C GLU A 321 -13.88 -9.09 -18.81
N ASN A 322 -12.57 -9.22 -18.86
CA ASN A 322 -11.88 -10.41 -18.37
C ASN A 322 -11.83 -10.39 -16.83
N GLU A 323 -11.65 -11.57 -16.23
CA GLU A 323 -11.55 -11.71 -14.76
C GLU A 323 -10.14 -11.43 -14.26
N MET A 324 -9.12 -11.65 -15.12
CA MET A 324 -7.72 -11.44 -14.78
C MET A 324 -6.96 -10.85 -15.98
N GLY A 325 -6.12 -9.83 -15.72
CA GLY A 325 -5.20 -9.24 -16.69
C GLY A 325 -3.84 -9.96 -16.73
N PRO A 326 -2.87 -9.41 -17.49
CA PRO A 326 -1.48 -9.85 -17.47
C PRO A 326 -0.80 -9.43 -16.15
N VAL A 327 0.39 -9.99 -15.88
CA VAL A 327 1.31 -9.44 -14.88
C VAL A 327 2.05 -8.22 -15.46
N VAL A 328 2.62 -7.38 -14.59
CA VAL A 328 3.09 -6.03 -14.93
C VAL A 328 4.25 -5.96 -15.94
N SER A 329 5.11 -6.99 -16.05
CA SER A 329 6.29 -6.96 -16.91
C SER A 329 6.78 -8.34 -17.32
N ASP A 330 7.56 -8.41 -18.41
CA ASP A 330 8.23 -9.63 -18.88
C ASP A 330 9.16 -10.23 -17.79
N THR A 331 9.92 -9.39 -17.12
CA THR A 331 10.82 -9.84 -16.04
C THR A 331 10.00 -10.48 -14.90
N HIS A 332 8.88 -9.89 -14.56
CA HIS A 332 8.00 -10.43 -13.51
C HIS A 332 7.31 -11.72 -13.98
N GLN A 333 6.86 -11.78 -15.24
CA GLN A 333 6.31 -12.99 -15.83
C GLN A 333 7.30 -14.16 -15.71
N LYS A 334 8.56 -13.96 -16.11
CA LYS A 334 9.62 -14.98 -16.01
C LYS A 334 9.87 -15.42 -14.57
N LYS A 335 9.82 -14.48 -13.63
CA LYS A 335 9.95 -14.77 -12.20
C LYS A 335 8.81 -15.68 -11.71
N VAL A 336 7.56 -15.37 -12.04
CA VAL A 336 6.39 -16.18 -11.65
C VAL A 336 6.44 -17.57 -12.28
N LEU A 337 6.77 -17.67 -13.57
CA LEU A 337 6.97 -18.96 -14.25
C LEU A 337 8.04 -19.81 -13.54
N GLY A 338 9.16 -19.20 -13.15
CA GLY A 338 10.21 -19.87 -12.38
C GLY A 338 9.75 -20.38 -11.02
N TYR A 339 8.84 -19.69 -10.34
CA TYR A 339 8.24 -20.20 -9.09
C TYR A 339 7.32 -21.40 -9.34
N ILE A 340 6.57 -21.42 -10.45
CA ILE A 340 5.73 -22.57 -10.81
C ILE A 340 6.63 -23.80 -11.07
N ASP A 341 7.70 -23.64 -11.84
CA ASP A 341 8.69 -24.71 -12.11
C ASP A 341 9.33 -25.19 -10.80
N LYS A 342 9.66 -24.26 -9.90
CA LYS A 342 10.25 -24.56 -8.60
C LYS A 342 9.33 -25.37 -7.71
N GLY A 343 8.04 -24.97 -7.59
CA GLY A 343 7.04 -25.69 -6.81
C GLY A 343 6.86 -27.13 -7.27
N GLU A 344 6.78 -27.35 -8.59
CA GLU A 344 6.70 -28.69 -9.17
C GLU A 344 7.97 -29.52 -8.87
N SER A 345 9.16 -28.92 -9.02
CA SER A 345 10.45 -29.61 -8.77
C SER A 345 10.68 -29.93 -7.30
N GLU A 346 10.08 -29.16 -6.37
CA GLU A 346 10.14 -29.39 -4.93
C GLU A 346 9.10 -30.41 -4.44
N GLY A 347 8.24 -30.91 -5.33
CA GLY A 347 7.31 -31.99 -5.04
C GLY A 347 5.86 -31.56 -4.75
N ALA A 348 5.52 -30.29 -4.90
CA ALA A 348 4.14 -29.87 -4.86
C ALA A 348 3.36 -30.48 -6.05
N LYS A 349 2.13 -30.93 -5.79
CA LYS A 349 1.29 -31.54 -6.83
C LYS A 349 0.61 -30.45 -7.66
N LEU A 350 1.05 -30.31 -8.93
CA LEU A 350 0.43 -29.38 -9.86
C LEU A 350 -0.96 -29.87 -10.27
N VAL A 351 -2.02 -29.13 -9.88
CA VAL A 351 -3.42 -29.46 -10.16
C VAL A 351 -3.92 -28.73 -11.40
N VAL A 352 -3.54 -27.45 -11.56
CA VAL A 352 -3.79 -26.62 -12.74
C VAL A 352 -2.51 -25.89 -13.11
N ASP A 353 -2.12 -25.98 -14.40
CA ASP A 353 -0.90 -25.38 -14.93
C ASP A 353 -1.20 -24.12 -15.77
N GLY A 354 -0.93 -22.96 -15.20
CA GLY A 354 -1.13 -21.66 -15.84
C GLY A 354 -0.07 -21.27 -16.89
N ARG A 355 1.06 -22.00 -16.99
CA ARG A 355 2.17 -21.70 -17.91
C ARG A 355 1.79 -21.81 -19.38
N LYS A 356 0.77 -22.61 -19.69
CA LYS A 356 0.34 -22.93 -21.06
C LYS A 356 -0.66 -21.95 -21.65
N LEU A 357 -1.12 -20.98 -20.88
CA LEU A 357 -2.09 -20.00 -21.34
C LEU A 357 -1.57 -19.26 -22.58
N ARG A 358 -2.46 -19.09 -23.56
CA ARG A 358 -2.26 -18.20 -24.71
C ARG A 358 -3.51 -17.34 -24.86
N VAL A 359 -3.30 -16.03 -25.03
CA VAL A 359 -4.40 -15.06 -25.26
C VAL A 359 -4.36 -14.68 -26.74
N PRO A 360 -5.34 -15.12 -27.57
CA PRO A 360 -5.33 -14.88 -28.99
C PRO A 360 -5.23 -13.39 -29.35
N GLY A 361 -4.28 -13.04 -30.23
CA GLY A 361 -4.04 -11.66 -30.65
C GLY A 361 -3.17 -10.82 -29.69
N TYR A 362 -2.71 -11.41 -28.57
CA TYR A 362 -1.89 -10.75 -27.56
C TYR A 362 -0.63 -11.56 -27.20
N ASP A 363 0.00 -12.17 -28.21
CA ASP A 363 1.13 -13.10 -28.01
C ASP A 363 2.36 -12.49 -27.33
N ALA A 364 2.53 -11.17 -27.42
CA ALA A 364 3.60 -10.42 -26.75
C ALA A 364 3.23 -9.89 -25.36
N GLY A 365 1.98 -10.07 -24.91
CA GLY A 365 1.52 -9.68 -23.59
C GLY A 365 2.04 -10.61 -22.49
N TYR A 366 2.13 -10.11 -21.27
CA TYR A 366 2.74 -10.81 -20.13
C TYR A 366 1.74 -11.69 -19.38
N TYR A 367 0.97 -12.51 -20.09
CA TYR A 367 -0.09 -13.33 -19.51
C TYR A 367 0.44 -14.63 -18.90
N ILE A 368 -0.16 -14.99 -17.76
CA ILE A 368 0.00 -16.29 -17.08
C ILE A 368 -1.41 -16.72 -16.63
N GLY A 369 -1.77 -17.96 -16.84
CA GLY A 369 -3.04 -18.51 -16.33
C GLY A 369 -2.99 -18.73 -14.82
N GLY A 370 -4.16 -18.95 -14.22
CA GLY A 370 -4.24 -19.39 -12.84
C GLY A 370 -3.53 -20.73 -12.62
N THR A 371 -2.70 -20.80 -11.60
CA THR A 371 -1.99 -22.04 -11.22
C THR A 371 -2.45 -22.50 -9.85
N LEU A 372 -2.74 -23.80 -9.73
CA LEU A 372 -3.17 -24.40 -8.45
C LEU A 372 -2.24 -25.57 -8.11
N PHE A 373 -1.64 -25.50 -6.92
CA PHE A 373 -0.87 -26.57 -6.31
C PHE A 373 -1.61 -27.20 -5.12
N ASP A 374 -1.44 -28.51 -4.94
CA ASP A 374 -1.81 -29.28 -3.76
C ASP A 374 -0.56 -29.84 -3.09
N HIS A 375 -0.67 -30.26 -1.83
CA HIS A 375 0.42 -30.80 -1.01
C HIS A 375 1.62 -29.85 -0.90
N VAL A 376 1.37 -28.55 -0.82
CA VAL A 376 2.43 -27.58 -0.53
C VAL A 376 2.86 -27.74 0.95
N THR A 377 4.16 -27.66 1.21
CA THR A 377 4.73 -27.78 2.55
C THR A 377 5.57 -26.57 2.95
N PRO A 378 5.83 -26.32 4.23
CA PRO A 378 6.61 -25.17 4.72
C PRO A 378 8.06 -25.12 4.20
N GLU A 379 8.63 -26.25 3.79
CA GLU A 379 9.99 -26.35 3.28
C GLU A 379 10.10 -25.86 1.84
N MET A 380 9.00 -25.79 1.11
CA MET A 380 8.97 -25.41 -0.29
C MET A 380 9.14 -23.89 -0.47
N THR A 381 9.84 -23.52 -1.53
CA THR A 381 10.08 -22.10 -1.90
C THR A 381 8.76 -21.37 -2.14
N ILE A 382 7.78 -22.02 -2.78
CA ILE A 382 6.47 -21.44 -3.08
C ILE A 382 5.61 -21.18 -1.81
N TRP A 383 5.93 -21.82 -0.67
CA TRP A 383 5.38 -21.48 0.64
C TRP A 383 6.10 -20.27 1.25
N ARG A 384 7.44 -20.29 1.26
CA ARG A 384 8.24 -19.32 2.01
C ARG A 384 8.29 -17.94 1.36
N GLU A 385 8.36 -17.87 0.03
CA GLU A 385 8.59 -16.61 -0.68
C GLU A 385 7.30 -16.02 -1.26
N GLU A 386 7.25 -14.70 -1.33
CA GLU A 386 6.19 -13.97 -2.01
C GLU A 386 6.35 -14.10 -3.53
N ILE A 387 5.44 -14.82 -4.18
CA ILE A 387 5.44 -15.03 -5.64
C ILE A 387 4.99 -13.75 -6.36
N PHE A 388 3.94 -13.12 -5.85
CA PHE A 388 3.29 -11.93 -6.41
C PHE A 388 2.74 -12.18 -7.82
N GLY A 389 2.06 -13.32 -7.99
CA GLY A 389 1.52 -13.80 -9.26
C GLY A 389 0.33 -14.75 -9.05
N PRO A 390 -0.34 -15.21 -10.12
CA PRO A 390 -1.59 -15.97 -10.05
C PRO A 390 -1.32 -17.46 -9.69
N VAL A 391 -0.75 -17.69 -8.52
CA VAL A 391 -0.35 -19.02 -8.02
C VAL A 391 -0.94 -19.23 -6.63
N LEU A 392 -1.80 -20.25 -6.50
CA LEU A 392 -2.44 -20.67 -5.27
C LEU A 392 -1.91 -22.01 -4.81
N GLY A 393 -1.43 -22.11 -3.58
CA GLY A 393 -1.00 -23.35 -2.93
C GLY A 393 -2.00 -23.82 -1.86
N ILE A 394 -2.33 -25.11 -1.89
CA ILE A 394 -3.11 -25.77 -0.83
C ILE A 394 -2.17 -26.54 0.08
N VAL A 395 -2.26 -26.26 1.36
CA VAL A 395 -1.57 -26.97 2.45
C VAL A 395 -2.62 -27.74 3.23
N ARG A 396 -2.30 -28.95 3.67
CA ARG A 396 -3.17 -29.82 4.44
C ARG A 396 -2.73 -29.83 5.90
N ALA A 397 -3.64 -29.53 6.80
CA ALA A 397 -3.43 -29.59 8.25
C ALA A 397 -4.38 -30.63 8.88
N ALA A 398 -3.92 -31.31 9.93
CA ALA A 398 -4.73 -32.35 10.59
C ALA A 398 -5.91 -31.74 11.36
N ASP A 399 -5.68 -30.61 12.00
CA ASP A 399 -6.63 -29.92 12.89
C ASP A 399 -6.40 -28.41 12.88
N TYR A 400 -7.22 -27.67 13.64
CA TYR A 400 -7.13 -26.21 13.75
C TYR A 400 -5.81 -25.75 14.36
N ASP A 401 -5.33 -26.43 15.40
CA ASP A 401 -4.12 -26.02 16.12
C ASP A 401 -2.89 -26.11 15.22
N SER A 402 -2.75 -27.21 14.48
CA SER A 402 -1.68 -27.37 13.48
C SER A 402 -1.80 -26.37 12.32
N ALA A 403 -3.02 -26.03 11.89
CA ALA A 403 -3.23 -25.02 10.86
C ALA A 403 -2.82 -23.63 11.35
N LEU A 404 -3.17 -23.26 12.59
CA LEU A 404 -2.79 -21.99 13.20
C LEU A 404 -1.27 -21.90 13.42
N GLU A 405 -0.64 -23.00 13.85
CA GLU A 405 0.82 -23.06 14.01
C GLU A 405 1.54 -22.83 12.68
N LEU A 406 1.09 -23.45 11.60
CA LEU A 406 1.62 -23.22 10.24
C LEU A 406 1.54 -21.75 9.86
N VAL A 407 0.39 -21.12 10.03
CA VAL A 407 0.22 -19.69 9.73
C VAL A 407 1.11 -18.81 10.60
N ASN A 408 1.16 -19.11 11.90
CA ASN A 408 1.93 -18.33 12.86
C ASN A 408 3.45 -18.54 12.74
N SER A 409 3.93 -19.64 12.19
CA SER A 409 5.37 -19.90 11.99
C SER A 409 5.97 -19.09 10.85
N HIS A 410 5.13 -18.56 9.92
CA HIS A 410 5.64 -17.80 8.78
C HIS A 410 6.29 -16.47 9.20
N GLU A 411 7.36 -16.07 8.48
CA GLU A 411 8.11 -14.85 8.79
C GLU A 411 7.32 -13.55 8.50
N PHE A 412 6.30 -13.60 7.65
CA PHE A 412 5.42 -12.48 7.34
C PHE A 412 4.11 -12.57 8.12
N GLY A 413 3.53 -11.42 8.46
CA GLY A 413 2.28 -11.30 9.21
C GLY A 413 1.46 -10.10 8.72
N ASN A 414 1.29 -9.93 7.41
CA ASN A 414 0.50 -8.82 6.86
C ASN A 414 -0.99 -9.06 7.06
N GLY A 415 -1.54 -10.12 6.46
CA GLY A 415 -2.93 -10.49 6.59
C GLY A 415 -3.12 -11.99 6.75
N SER A 416 -4.24 -12.38 7.35
CA SER A 416 -4.68 -13.79 7.43
C SER A 416 -6.19 -13.86 7.54
N ALA A 417 -6.78 -14.99 7.13
CA ALA A 417 -8.21 -15.21 7.21
C ALA A 417 -8.58 -16.60 7.72
N VAL A 418 -9.78 -16.74 8.26
CA VAL A 418 -10.39 -18.04 8.57
C VAL A 418 -11.76 -18.12 7.92
N PHE A 419 -12.07 -19.28 7.34
CA PHE A 419 -13.40 -19.61 6.83
C PHE A 419 -14.02 -20.68 7.72
N THR A 420 -15.09 -20.34 8.41
CA THR A 420 -15.78 -21.20 9.38
C THR A 420 -17.19 -20.68 9.64
N SER A 421 -18.10 -21.58 9.98
CA SER A 421 -19.42 -21.26 10.51
C SER A 421 -19.46 -21.26 12.04
N ASN A 422 -18.36 -21.63 12.70
CA ASN A 422 -18.26 -21.72 14.16
C ASN A 422 -17.75 -20.39 14.75
N GLY A 423 -18.60 -19.70 15.51
CA GLY A 423 -18.26 -18.44 16.15
C GLY A 423 -17.15 -18.52 17.19
N HIS A 424 -16.97 -19.67 17.85
CA HIS A 424 -15.86 -19.87 18.80
C HIS A 424 -14.53 -19.92 18.05
N THR A 425 -14.41 -20.79 17.04
CA THR A 425 -13.21 -20.90 16.20
C THR A 425 -12.85 -19.55 15.57
N ALA A 426 -13.84 -18.80 15.06
CA ALA A 426 -13.64 -17.50 14.50
C ALA A 426 -13.03 -16.50 15.52
N ARG A 427 -13.54 -16.51 16.75
CA ARG A 427 -13.06 -15.63 17.83
C ARG A 427 -11.66 -15.99 18.28
N GLU A 428 -11.38 -17.28 18.49
CA GLU A 428 -10.03 -17.77 18.85
C GLU A 428 -9.02 -17.38 17.77
N PHE A 429 -9.36 -17.60 16.49
CA PHE A 429 -8.50 -17.21 15.39
C PHE A 429 -8.13 -15.72 15.41
N VAL A 430 -9.12 -14.82 15.58
CA VAL A 430 -8.86 -13.37 15.64
C VAL A 430 -7.93 -13.01 16.80
N HIS A 431 -8.01 -13.75 17.92
CA HIS A 431 -7.16 -13.52 19.08
C HIS A 431 -5.74 -14.04 18.89
N ASP A 432 -5.57 -15.22 18.27
CA ASP A 432 -4.32 -15.99 18.35
C ASP A 432 -3.45 -15.90 17.08
N VAL A 433 -4.03 -15.48 15.94
CA VAL A 433 -3.27 -15.33 14.69
C VAL A 433 -2.30 -14.16 14.76
N GLN A 434 -1.05 -14.38 14.33
CA GLN A 434 0.01 -13.38 14.34
C GLN A 434 0.07 -12.60 13.01
N ALA A 435 -0.99 -11.86 12.72
CA ALA A 435 -1.11 -11.01 11.54
C ALA A 435 -1.70 -9.64 11.91
N GLY A 436 -1.35 -8.60 11.15
CA GLY A 436 -1.82 -7.24 11.40
C GLY A 436 -3.27 -7.00 10.96
N MET A 437 -3.75 -7.74 9.97
CA MET A 437 -5.11 -7.64 9.45
C MET A 437 -5.74 -9.05 9.39
N VAL A 438 -6.92 -9.20 9.98
CA VAL A 438 -7.54 -10.50 10.18
C VAL A 438 -8.95 -10.51 9.59
N GLY A 439 -9.25 -11.53 8.77
CA GLY A 439 -10.56 -11.76 8.17
C GLY A 439 -11.27 -12.99 8.76
N VAL A 440 -12.57 -12.87 8.99
CA VAL A 440 -13.45 -14.00 9.23
C VAL A 440 -14.41 -14.07 8.06
N ASN A 441 -14.32 -15.13 7.27
CA ASN A 441 -15.06 -15.31 6.01
C ASN A 441 -14.83 -14.16 5.00
N VAL A 442 -13.70 -13.45 5.13
CA VAL A 442 -13.24 -12.38 4.23
C VAL A 442 -11.80 -12.69 3.82
N PRO A 443 -11.53 -13.00 2.53
CA PRO A 443 -10.22 -13.48 2.08
C PRO A 443 -9.14 -12.39 2.08
N VAL A 444 -9.55 -11.14 1.86
CA VAL A 444 -8.67 -9.97 1.74
C VAL A 444 -9.12 -8.90 2.73
N PRO A 445 -8.72 -8.99 4.01
CA PRO A 445 -9.23 -8.14 5.08
C PRO A 445 -8.59 -6.75 5.09
N VAL A 446 -8.64 -6.01 3.98
CA VAL A 446 -8.17 -4.62 3.90
C VAL A 446 -9.11 -3.73 4.70
N PRO A 447 -8.62 -3.01 5.72
CA PRO A 447 -9.48 -2.18 6.55
C PRO A 447 -10.02 -0.96 5.79
N MET A 448 -11.14 -0.44 6.26
CA MET A 448 -11.68 0.85 5.80
C MET A 448 -10.73 1.99 6.18
N ALA A 449 -10.78 3.10 5.45
CA ALA A 449 -9.82 4.21 5.57
C ALA A 449 -9.69 4.82 6.98
N PHE A 450 -10.71 4.70 7.82
CA PHE A 450 -10.71 5.17 9.21
C PHE A 450 -10.15 4.16 10.23
N HIS A 451 -9.77 2.95 9.79
CA HIS A 451 -8.89 2.02 10.48
C HIS A 451 -7.51 2.02 9.83
N SER A 452 -6.47 1.65 10.57
CA SER A 452 -5.12 1.64 10.03
C SER A 452 -4.79 0.33 9.32
N PHE A 453 -4.18 0.43 8.14
CA PHE A 453 -3.59 -0.70 7.43
C PHE A 453 -2.23 -0.97 8.04
N GLY A 454 -2.05 -2.14 8.62
CA GLY A 454 -0.82 -2.52 9.31
C GLY A 454 -0.44 -3.96 9.09
N GLY A 455 0.73 -4.33 9.54
CA GLY A 455 1.24 -5.69 9.50
C GLY A 455 2.08 -6.00 10.74
N TRP A 456 2.37 -7.28 10.92
CA TRP A 456 3.25 -7.76 11.97
C TRP A 456 4.50 -8.38 11.36
N LYS A 457 5.45 -8.75 12.19
CA LYS A 457 6.69 -9.46 11.81
C LYS A 457 7.44 -8.67 10.71
N ARG A 458 7.99 -9.38 9.71
CA ARG A 458 8.77 -8.77 8.63
C ARG A 458 7.93 -8.13 7.51
N SER A 459 6.60 -8.10 7.68
CA SER A 459 5.74 -7.35 6.75
C SER A 459 5.72 -5.84 7.02
N VAL A 460 6.12 -5.38 8.21
CA VAL A 460 6.17 -3.95 8.56
C VAL A 460 7.40 -3.64 9.42
N PHE A 461 8.07 -2.55 9.08
CA PHE A 461 9.16 -1.96 9.86
C PHE A 461 8.76 -0.52 10.25
N GLY A 462 8.81 -0.24 11.55
CA GLY A 462 8.30 0.98 12.17
C GLY A 462 7.09 0.72 13.06
N ALA A 463 6.80 1.68 13.94
CA ALA A 463 5.82 1.51 15.01
C ALA A 463 4.39 1.95 14.62
N LEU A 464 4.22 2.70 13.54
CA LEU A 464 2.94 3.26 13.12
C LEU A 464 2.55 2.75 11.73
N ASN A 465 1.26 2.47 11.59
CA ASN A 465 0.67 1.93 10.38
C ASN A 465 0.28 3.05 9.40
N VAL A 466 -0.05 2.66 8.15
CA VAL A 466 -0.45 3.60 7.11
C VAL A 466 -1.96 3.86 7.17
N HIS A 467 -2.38 5.05 6.79
CA HIS A 467 -3.71 5.68 6.90
C HIS A 467 -4.39 5.52 8.29
N GLY A 468 -5.66 5.91 8.40
CA GLY A 468 -6.39 5.90 9.66
C GLY A 468 -5.73 6.75 10.77
N PRO A 469 -6.06 6.50 12.05
CA PRO A 469 -5.50 7.24 13.17
C PRO A 469 -3.98 7.16 13.31
N ASP A 470 -3.38 6.00 12.98
CA ASP A 470 -1.93 5.84 13.02
C ASP A 470 -1.23 6.68 11.96
N GLY A 471 -1.83 6.83 10.77
CA GLY A 471 -1.32 7.73 9.74
C GLY A 471 -1.29 9.19 10.21
N VAL A 472 -2.30 9.65 10.96
CA VAL A 472 -2.30 10.98 11.55
C VAL A 472 -1.18 11.13 12.59
N ARG A 473 -0.98 10.14 13.45
CA ARG A 473 0.13 10.08 14.41
C ARG A 473 1.49 10.06 13.73
N PHE A 474 1.59 9.33 12.62
CA PHE A 474 2.82 9.24 11.83
C PHE A 474 3.23 10.61 11.28
N TYR A 475 2.31 11.39 10.76
CA TYR A 475 2.57 12.68 10.12
C TYR A 475 2.55 13.88 11.07
N THR A 476 2.40 13.67 12.37
CA THR A 476 2.39 14.72 13.38
C THR A 476 3.34 14.45 14.54
N ARG A 477 3.74 15.50 15.24
CA ARG A 477 4.45 15.42 16.51
C ARG A 477 3.73 16.26 17.56
N MET A 478 3.68 15.74 18.76
CA MET A 478 3.06 16.41 19.89
C MET A 478 4.03 17.40 20.52
N LYS A 479 3.55 18.58 20.87
CA LYS A 479 4.22 19.56 21.72
C LYS A 479 3.33 19.79 22.94
N THR A 480 3.88 19.70 24.14
CA THR A 480 3.19 20.05 25.37
C THR A 480 3.63 21.45 25.82
N ALA A 481 2.66 22.30 26.13
CA ALA A 481 2.88 23.62 26.68
C ALA A 481 2.38 23.64 28.14
N THR A 482 3.23 24.10 29.04
CA THR A 482 2.84 24.40 30.44
C THR A 482 2.85 25.89 30.60
N VAL A 483 1.74 26.48 31.04
CA VAL A 483 1.53 27.91 31.03
C VAL A 483 1.11 28.35 32.42
N ARG A 484 1.86 29.28 33.01
CA ARG A 484 1.39 30.08 34.13
C ARG A 484 0.88 31.41 33.58
N TRP A 485 -0.43 31.67 33.77
CA TRP A 485 -1.04 32.89 33.27
C TRP A 485 -0.57 34.08 34.10
N PRO A 486 -0.13 35.19 33.47
CA PRO A 486 0.31 36.37 34.21
C PRO A 486 -0.82 36.95 35.08
N ALA A 487 -0.58 37.06 36.38
CA ALA A 487 -1.49 37.64 37.34
C ALA A 487 -0.99 39.00 37.89
N GLY A 488 -0.17 39.73 37.13
CA GLY A 488 0.54 40.93 37.54
C GLY A 488 2.03 40.69 37.78
N GLN A 489 2.74 41.66 38.35
CA GLN A 489 4.17 41.52 38.65
C GLN A 489 4.41 40.51 39.77
N GLN A 490 5.11 39.43 39.46
CA GLN A 490 5.64 38.52 40.50
C GLN A 490 6.86 39.17 41.15
N THR A 491 6.82 39.33 42.45
CA THR A 491 7.89 39.98 43.23
C THR A 491 8.91 39.01 43.81
N VAL A 492 8.72 37.70 43.62
CA VAL A 492 9.59 36.64 44.17
C VAL A 492 9.94 35.61 43.09
N SER A 493 11.24 35.29 43.02
CA SER A 493 11.75 34.21 42.15
C SER A 493 11.36 32.85 42.74
N GLU A 494 10.67 32.02 41.98
CA GLU A 494 10.37 30.64 42.34
C GLU A 494 11.47 29.70 41.74
N PHE A 495 12.21 29.03 42.62
CA PHE A 495 13.27 28.06 42.20
C PHE A 495 12.80 26.61 42.24
N SER A 496 11.53 26.37 42.60
CA SER A 496 10.93 25.02 42.61
C SER A 496 10.01 24.82 41.41
N MET A 497 9.95 23.58 40.90
CA MET A 497 8.95 23.23 39.89
C MET A 497 7.54 23.39 40.44
N PRO A 498 6.55 23.81 39.63
CA PRO A 498 5.15 23.84 40.01
C PRO A 498 4.68 22.45 40.48
N THR A 499 4.10 22.35 41.64
CA THR A 499 3.54 21.13 42.22
C THR A 499 2.07 21.32 42.59
N LEU A 500 1.39 20.23 42.97
CA LEU A 500 -0.03 20.23 43.37
C LEU A 500 -0.28 20.76 44.77
N GLY A 501 0.75 21.05 45.55
CA GLY A 501 0.62 21.50 46.94
C GLY A 501 0.92 22.95 47.14
#